data_fccf66d0f581af9732aeb13aaa92d1c9
#
_entry.id   fccf66d0f581af9732aeb13aaa92d1c9
#
_cell.length_a   1.000
_cell.length_b   1.000
_cell.length_c   1.000
_cell.angle_alpha   90.00
_cell.angle_beta   90.00
_cell.angle_gamma   90.00
#
_symmetry.space_group_name_H-M   'P 1'
#
loop_
_entity.id
_entity.type
_entity.pdbx_description
1 polymer ?
#
loop_
_entity_poly.entity_id
_entity_poly.type
_entity_poly.pdbx_seq_one_letter_code
_entity_poly.pdbx_strand_id
1 'polypeptide(L)'
;KERTESIDTRIYDPQDGKYKVKNCKVNFMVYQNNELINNDEYQYLHLMNSIMNYGLPVEGRNGKVMSSFGEKMVFNLDRFPLLTTKRMGYKTILRELLWFIKGSTDNQELVDKGVHIWSGNASKEFLESRGLDYEEGDLGPIYGFQWRHFGANYHGKHGSYVDCGYDQLKWLIQEIKENPSSRRLILSAWNPAFLDLMALPPCHILSQFYVNQAEGTLSCQLYQRSGDMFL
;
A
#
# COMPACT_ATOMS: atom_id res chain seq x y z
N LYS A 1 -11.58 -16.14 -27.84
CA LYS A 1 -10.28 -16.73 -28.29
C LYS A 1 -9.54 -17.14 -27.03
N GLU A 2 -9.23 -18.43 -26.92
CA GLU A 2 -8.33 -18.92 -25.90
C GLU A 2 -6.90 -18.51 -26.26
N ARG A 3 -6.22 -17.83 -25.35
CA ARG A 3 -4.80 -17.51 -25.46
C ARG A 3 -4.09 -18.35 -24.41
N THR A 4 -3.27 -19.29 -24.88
CA THR A 4 -2.43 -20.10 -24.01
C THR A 4 -1.03 -19.47 -24.03
N GLU A 5 -0.57 -19.00 -22.89
CA GLU A 5 0.82 -18.58 -22.73
C GLU A 5 1.55 -19.60 -21.85
N SER A 6 2.77 -19.96 -22.24
CA SER A 6 3.64 -20.77 -21.40
C SER A 6 4.45 -19.85 -20.51
N ILE A 7 4.33 -19.99 -19.20
CA ILE A 7 5.11 -19.25 -18.23
C ILE A 7 6.14 -20.23 -17.64
N ASP A 8 7.41 -19.89 -17.75
CA ASP A 8 8.48 -20.63 -17.09
C ASP A 8 8.49 -20.22 -15.61
N THR A 9 7.99 -21.11 -14.75
CA THR A 9 8.08 -20.94 -13.31
C THR A 9 9.28 -21.72 -12.78
N ARG A 10 10.11 -21.03 -11.99
CA ARG A 10 11.22 -21.69 -11.27
C ARG A 10 10.69 -22.19 -9.93
N ILE A 11 10.65 -23.50 -9.76
CA ILE A 11 10.24 -24.15 -8.51
C ILE A 11 11.49 -24.65 -7.81
N TYR A 12 11.67 -24.26 -6.56
CA TYR A 12 12.72 -24.79 -5.69
C TYR A 12 12.36 -26.21 -5.28
N ASP A 13 13.25 -27.17 -5.55
CA ASP A 13 13.12 -28.53 -5.07
C ASP A 13 13.95 -28.71 -3.78
N PRO A 14 13.29 -28.90 -2.63
CA PRO A 14 14.00 -29.04 -1.37
C PRO A 14 14.80 -30.34 -1.23
N GLN A 15 14.57 -31.33 -2.10
CA GLN A 15 15.29 -32.60 -2.04
C GLN A 15 16.66 -32.54 -2.71
N ASP A 16 16.83 -31.73 -3.74
CA ASP A 16 18.10 -31.57 -4.43
C ASP A 16 18.71 -30.18 -4.36
N GLY A 17 18.04 -29.25 -3.69
CA GLY A 17 18.50 -27.88 -3.47
C GLY A 17 18.56 -27.03 -4.75
N LYS A 18 17.89 -27.42 -5.82
CA LYS A 18 17.96 -26.77 -7.14
C LYS A 18 16.59 -26.20 -7.56
N TYR A 19 16.64 -25.14 -8.35
CA TYR A 19 15.46 -24.65 -9.03
C TYR A 19 15.20 -25.47 -10.29
N LYS A 20 14.01 -26.06 -10.38
CA LYS A 20 13.52 -26.74 -11.58
C LYS A 20 12.57 -25.81 -12.33
N VAL A 21 12.76 -25.69 -13.64
CA VAL A 21 11.83 -24.97 -14.50
C VAL A 21 10.65 -25.89 -14.80
N LYS A 22 9.46 -25.49 -14.38
CA LYS A 22 8.22 -26.18 -14.74
C LYS A 22 7.45 -25.29 -15.72
N ASN A 23 7.24 -25.81 -16.90
CA ASN A 23 6.43 -25.14 -17.91
C ASN A 23 4.95 -25.27 -17.50
N CYS A 24 4.37 -24.20 -16.98
CA CYS A 24 2.96 -24.13 -16.64
C CYS A 24 2.19 -23.53 -17.82
N LYS A 25 1.32 -24.33 -18.45
CA LYS A 25 0.36 -23.77 -19.41
C LYS A 25 -0.75 -23.08 -18.62
N VAL A 26 -0.80 -21.76 -18.71
CA VAL A 26 -1.91 -20.98 -18.15
C VAL A 26 -2.90 -20.72 -19.26
N ASN A 27 -4.08 -21.31 -19.16
CA ASN A 27 -5.17 -21.05 -20.10
C ASN A 27 -5.91 -19.80 -19.61
N PHE A 28 -5.73 -18.68 -20.32
CA PHE A 28 -6.57 -17.51 -20.12
C PHE A 28 -7.86 -17.70 -20.90
N MET A 29 -8.97 -17.96 -20.20
CA MET A 29 -10.27 -17.86 -20.83
C MET A 29 -10.65 -16.40 -20.98
N VAL A 30 -10.40 -15.83 -22.15
CA VAL A 30 -10.92 -14.51 -22.53
C VAL A 30 -12.33 -14.74 -23.01
N TYR A 31 -13.33 -14.55 -22.14
CA TYR A 31 -14.74 -14.52 -22.57
C TYR A 31 -14.96 -13.24 -23.38
N GLN A 32 -15.17 -13.42 -24.68
CA GLN A 32 -15.58 -12.38 -25.61
C GLN A 32 -17.11 -12.31 -25.65
N ASN A 33 -17.72 -11.86 -24.61
CA ASN A 33 -19.08 -11.29 -24.66
C ASN A 33 -19.00 -10.01 -23.87
N ASN A 34 -19.37 -8.89 -24.43
CA ASN A 34 -19.52 -7.52 -23.94
C ASN A 34 -19.72 -7.28 -22.42
N GLU A 35 -19.43 -8.22 -21.57
CA GLU A 35 -19.38 -8.09 -20.14
C GLU A 35 -17.98 -7.65 -19.76
N LEU A 36 -17.96 -6.58 -19.06
CA LEU A 36 -16.82 -5.88 -18.48
C LEU A 36 -16.01 -6.79 -17.56
N ILE A 37 -15.15 -7.62 -18.14
CA ILE A 37 -14.20 -8.42 -17.35
C ILE A 37 -13.23 -7.43 -16.70
N ASN A 38 -13.20 -7.41 -15.38
CA ASN A 38 -12.20 -6.66 -14.62
C ASN A 38 -10.86 -7.39 -14.72
N ASN A 39 -10.17 -7.23 -15.86
CA ASN A 39 -8.89 -7.87 -16.09
C ASN A 39 -7.85 -7.53 -15.01
N ASP A 40 -7.97 -6.37 -14.38
CA ASP A 40 -7.05 -5.92 -13.33
C ASP A 40 -7.20 -6.76 -12.06
N GLU A 41 -8.40 -7.23 -11.74
CA GLU A 41 -8.66 -8.07 -10.57
C GLU A 41 -8.05 -9.48 -10.72
N TYR A 42 -7.90 -9.98 -11.95
CA TYR A 42 -7.24 -11.26 -12.18
C TYR A 42 -5.78 -11.27 -11.73
N GLN A 43 -5.08 -10.14 -11.78
CA GLN A 43 -3.73 -10.04 -11.25
C GLN A 43 -3.70 -10.34 -9.75
N TYR A 44 -4.67 -9.80 -9.00
CA TYR A 44 -4.82 -10.07 -7.57
C TYR A 44 -5.13 -11.55 -7.31
N LEU A 45 -6.10 -12.13 -8.01
CA LEU A 45 -6.50 -13.54 -7.87
C LEU A 45 -5.36 -14.49 -8.24
N HIS A 46 -4.63 -14.16 -9.31
CA HIS A 46 -3.49 -14.94 -9.76
C HIS A 46 -2.35 -14.90 -8.73
N LEU A 47 -2.03 -13.72 -8.20
CA LEU A 47 -1.02 -13.56 -7.17
C LEU A 47 -1.40 -14.32 -5.88
N MET A 48 -2.65 -14.23 -5.44
CA MET A 48 -3.14 -14.99 -4.28
C MET A 48 -2.99 -16.49 -4.50
N ASN A 49 -3.42 -17.00 -5.67
CA ASN A 49 -3.28 -18.41 -6.02
C ASN A 49 -1.81 -18.85 -6.09
N SER A 50 -0.93 -18.01 -6.62
CA SER A 50 0.52 -18.25 -6.69
C SER A 50 1.12 -18.36 -5.29
N ILE A 51 0.79 -17.43 -4.39
CA ILE A 51 1.27 -17.46 -3.00
C ILE A 51 0.77 -18.71 -2.27
N MET A 52 -0.50 -19.07 -2.43
CA MET A 52 -1.07 -20.26 -1.78
C MET A 52 -0.39 -21.57 -2.22
N ASN A 53 0.00 -21.68 -3.48
CA ASN A 53 0.54 -22.93 -4.04
C ASN A 53 2.07 -22.98 -4.04
N TYR A 54 2.75 -21.82 -4.11
CA TYR A 54 4.20 -21.74 -4.35
C TYR A 54 4.92 -20.80 -3.38
N GLY A 55 4.19 -20.10 -2.49
CA GLY A 55 4.79 -19.25 -1.49
C GLY A 55 5.68 -20.00 -0.51
N LEU A 56 6.57 -19.29 0.14
CA LEU A 56 7.42 -19.86 1.18
C LEU A 56 6.68 -19.76 2.54
N PRO A 57 6.66 -20.85 3.33
CA PRO A 57 6.13 -20.76 4.69
C PRO A 57 7.04 -19.92 5.58
N VAL A 58 6.49 -18.90 6.22
CA VAL A 58 7.19 -18.00 7.12
C VAL A 58 6.43 -17.91 8.43
N GLU A 59 7.15 -17.91 9.55
CA GLU A 59 6.60 -17.58 10.86
C GLU A 59 6.46 -16.07 10.98
N GLY A 60 5.24 -15.57 10.98
CA GLY A 60 4.93 -14.16 11.11
C GLY A 60 4.41 -13.81 12.51
N ARG A 61 4.20 -12.53 12.76
CA ARG A 61 3.63 -12.03 14.04
C ARG A 61 2.27 -12.67 14.38
N ASN A 62 1.49 -13.02 13.39
CA ASN A 62 0.15 -13.57 13.54
C ASN A 62 0.10 -15.09 13.27
N GLY A 63 1.25 -15.79 13.33
CA GLY A 63 1.38 -17.22 13.06
C GLY A 63 2.00 -17.54 11.71
N LYS A 64 1.85 -18.80 11.27
CA LYS A 64 2.41 -19.26 9.99
C LYS A 64 1.63 -18.70 8.81
N VAL A 65 2.35 -18.13 7.84
CA VAL A 65 1.79 -17.59 6.62
C VAL A 65 2.58 -18.09 5.40
N MET A 66 1.92 -18.13 4.24
CA MET A 66 2.61 -18.31 2.96
C MET A 66 3.02 -16.93 2.44
N SER A 67 4.25 -16.76 2.00
CA SER A 67 4.83 -15.48 1.61
C SER A 67 5.48 -15.54 0.24
N SER A 68 5.41 -14.43 -0.47
CA SER A 68 6.17 -14.15 -1.70
C SER A 68 6.82 -12.77 -1.59
N PHE A 69 7.87 -12.53 -2.36
CA PHE A 69 8.60 -11.26 -2.35
C PHE A 69 8.80 -10.75 -3.78
N GLY A 70 8.65 -9.43 -3.96
CA GLY A 70 8.93 -8.77 -5.23
C GLY A 70 7.80 -8.83 -6.25
N GLU A 71 6.58 -9.00 -5.78
CA GLU A 71 5.39 -9.07 -6.64
C GLU A 71 4.97 -7.68 -7.14
N LYS A 72 4.32 -7.65 -8.31
CA LYS A 72 3.84 -6.43 -8.94
C LYS A 72 2.46 -6.65 -9.54
N MET A 73 1.59 -5.66 -9.33
CA MET A 73 0.31 -5.54 -10.02
C MET A 73 0.25 -4.19 -10.75
N VAL A 74 -0.39 -4.13 -11.91
CA VAL A 74 -0.55 -2.91 -12.72
C VAL A 74 -2.02 -2.70 -13.02
N PHE A 75 -2.53 -1.53 -12.64
CA PHE A 75 -3.94 -1.18 -12.79
C PHE A 75 -4.09 -0.02 -13.77
N ASN A 76 -5.05 -0.13 -14.69
CA ASN A 76 -5.51 1.03 -15.46
C ASN A 76 -6.56 1.76 -14.62
N LEU A 77 -6.36 3.08 -14.42
CA LEU A 77 -7.24 3.90 -13.58
C LEU A 77 -8.45 4.46 -14.34
N ASP A 78 -8.73 4.04 -15.57
CA ASP A 78 -10.01 4.30 -16.25
C ASP A 78 -11.20 3.76 -15.45
N ARG A 79 -10.92 2.80 -14.57
CA ARG A 79 -11.83 2.29 -13.55
C ARG A 79 -11.16 2.30 -12.19
N PHE A 80 -11.95 2.56 -11.16
CA PHE A 80 -11.45 2.43 -9.79
C PHE A 80 -11.11 0.95 -9.50
N PRO A 81 -9.85 0.62 -9.14
CA PRO A 81 -9.38 -0.76 -8.98
C PRO A 81 -9.88 -1.38 -7.66
N LEU A 82 -11.20 -1.47 -7.51
CA LEU A 82 -11.84 -2.10 -6.35
C LEU A 82 -12.11 -3.56 -6.64
N LEU A 83 -11.72 -4.45 -5.73
CA LEU A 83 -12.02 -5.88 -5.84
C LEU A 83 -13.53 -6.12 -5.79
N THR A 84 -14.01 -7.01 -6.65
CA THR A 84 -15.41 -7.42 -6.74
C THR A 84 -15.65 -8.84 -6.23
N THR A 85 -14.59 -9.64 -6.12
CA THR A 85 -14.61 -11.03 -5.62
C THR A 85 -14.77 -11.12 -4.10
N LYS A 86 -14.61 -10.00 -3.40
CA LYS A 86 -14.93 -9.88 -1.97
C LYS A 86 -15.61 -8.55 -1.67
N ARG A 87 -16.32 -8.49 -0.53
CA ARG A 87 -16.95 -7.24 -0.09
C ARG A 87 -15.90 -6.27 0.40
N MET A 88 -15.74 -5.17 -0.33
CA MET A 88 -14.78 -4.11 0.00
C MET A 88 -15.45 -2.93 0.69
N GLY A 89 -14.80 -2.46 1.76
CA GLY A 89 -15.22 -1.26 2.50
C GLY A 89 -14.73 0.04 1.85
N TYR A 90 -15.10 0.33 0.60
CA TYR A 90 -14.56 1.47 -0.16
C TYR A 90 -14.67 2.82 0.58
N LYS A 91 -15.71 3.01 1.39
CA LYS A 91 -15.86 4.24 2.20
C LYS A 91 -14.77 4.35 3.27
N THR A 92 -14.39 3.22 3.87
CA THR A 92 -13.30 3.13 4.84
C THR A 92 -11.98 3.51 4.18
N ILE A 93 -11.69 2.93 3.02
CA ILE A 93 -10.47 3.20 2.24
C ILE A 93 -10.37 4.70 1.88
N LEU A 94 -11.46 5.28 1.36
CA LEU A 94 -11.49 6.69 0.99
C LEU A 94 -11.32 7.62 2.20
N ARG A 95 -11.99 7.31 3.33
CA ARG A 95 -11.89 8.12 4.55
C ARG A 95 -10.48 8.10 5.13
N GLU A 96 -9.85 6.95 5.14
CA GLU A 96 -8.45 6.80 5.57
C GLU A 96 -7.51 7.60 4.66
N LEU A 97 -7.64 7.49 3.33
CA LEU A 97 -6.81 8.25 2.40
C LEU A 97 -6.97 9.77 2.60
N LEU A 98 -8.19 10.26 2.75
CA LEU A 98 -8.45 11.68 3.00
C LEU A 98 -7.88 12.14 4.35
N TRP A 99 -7.87 11.26 5.34
CA TRP A 99 -7.26 11.52 6.64
C TRP A 99 -5.72 11.59 6.53
N PHE A 100 -5.08 10.71 5.75
CA PHE A 100 -3.66 10.83 5.43
C PHE A 100 -3.34 12.13 4.67
N ILE A 101 -4.13 12.49 3.67
CA ILE A 101 -3.97 13.75 2.89
C ILE A 101 -4.08 14.97 3.81
N LYS A 102 -4.92 14.93 4.82
CA LYS A 102 -5.03 15.99 5.84
C LYS A 102 -3.77 16.11 6.71
N GLY A 103 -2.98 15.03 6.83
CA GLY A 103 -1.81 14.96 7.73
C GLY A 103 -2.17 14.67 9.17
N SER A 104 -3.40 14.21 9.44
CA SER A 104 -3.87 13.90 10.78
C SER A 104 -3.22 12.62 11.33
N THR A 105 -3.07 12.59 12.65
CA THR A 105 -2.56 11.45 13.43
C THR A 105 -3.57 11.01 14.49
N ASP A 106 -4.71 11.70 14.58
CA ASP A 106 -5.78 11.44 15.54
C ASP A 106 -6.75 10.38 15.00
N ASN A 107 -6.74 9.18 15.58
CA ASN A 107 -7.66 8.11 15.26
C ASN A 107 -9.13 8.47 15.56
N GLN A 108 -9.40 9.38 16.49
CA GLN A 108 -10.78 9.76 16.81
C GLN A 108 -11.52 10.36 15.61
N GLU A 109 -10.81 11.10 14.74
CA GLU A 109 -11.38 11.61 13.50
C GLU A 109 -11.88 10.52 12.52
N LEU A 110 -11.27 9.34 12.57
CA LEU A 110 -11.70 8.16 11.81
C LEU A 110 -12.87 7.45 12.49
N VAL A 111 -12.80 7.28 13.81
CA VAL A 111 -13.85 6.66 14.63
C VAL A 111 -15.17 7.43 14.48
N ASP A 112 -15.15 8.76 14.52
CA ASP A 112 -16.32 9.62 14.32
C ASP A 112 -16.98 9.44 12.95
N LYS A 113 -16.22 8.94 11.98
CA LYS A 113 -16.70 8.58 10.64
C LYS A 113 -17.04 7.09 10.50
N GLY A 114 -17.04 6.33 11.61
CA GLY A 114 -17.30 4.89 11.60
C GLY A 114 -16.18 4.05 10.99
N VAL A 115 -14.92 4.51 11.08
CA VAL A 115 -13.74 3.81 10.62
C VAL A 115 -12.89 3.39 11.82
N HIS A 116 -12.79 2.09 12.08
CA HIS A 116 -12.15 1.53 13.28
C HIS A 116 -10.87 0.75 13.00
N ILE A 117 -10.34 0.81 11.77
CA ILE A 117 -9.19 -0.01 11.35
C ILE A 117 -7.90 0.31 12.12
N TRP A 118 -7.79 1.50 12.69
CA TRP A 118 -6.66 1.96 13.49
C TRP A 118 -6.88 1.87 15.00
N SER A 119 -8.12 1.57 15.47
CA SER A 119 -8.46 1.63 16.88
C SER A 119 -7.60 0.70 17.74
N GLY A 120 -7.24 -0.49 17.24
CA GLY A 120 -6.36 -1.40 17.95
C GLY A 120 -4.93 -0.86 18.13
N ASN A 121 -4.40 -0.16 17.12
CA ASN A 121 -3.06 0.44 17.18
C ASN A 121 -3.03 1.77 17.95
N ALA A 122 -4.19 2.38 18.16
CA ALA A 122 -4.35 3.64 18.87
C ALA A 122 -4.78 3.44 20.34
N SER A 123 -5.01 2.21 20.79
CA SER A 123 -5.37 1.94 22.19
C SER A 123 -4.19 2.22 23.13
N LYS A 124 -4.48 2.62 24.36
CA LYS A 124 -3.43 2.95 25.35
C LYS A 124 -2.52 1.76 25.59
N GLU A 125 -3.09 0.55 25.71
CA GLU A 125 -2.34 -0.68 25.93
C GLU A 125 -1.36 -0.98 24.78
N PHE A 126 -1.80 -0.75 23.54
CA PHE A 126 -0.93 -0.97 22.38
C PHE A 126 0.22 0.06 22.34
N LEU A 127 -0.08 1.33 22.59
CA LEU A 127 0.91 2.40 22.62
C LEU A 127 1.96 2.16 23.70
N GLU A 128 1.53 1.79 24.91
CA GLU A 128 2.44 1.42 26.02
C GLU A 128 3.30 0.21 25.69
N SER A 129 2.72 -0.81 25.02
CA SER A 129 3.49 -1.98 24.57
C SER A 129 4.58 -1.64 23.55
N ARG A 130 4.43 -0.52 22.85
CA ARG A 130 5.40 0.04 21.92
C ARG A 130 6.40 1.01 22.60
N GLY A 131 6.25 1.29 23.89
CA GLY A 131 7.04 2.28 24.62
C GLY A 131 6.70 3.73 24.25
N LEU A 132 5.51 3.97 23.67
CA LEU A 132 5.05 5.29 23.27
C LEU A 132 4.20 5.91 24.38
N ASP A 133 4.66 7.02 24.92
CA ASP A 133 3.92 7.80 25.93
C ASP A 133 2.99 8.82 25.24
N TYR A 134 2.06 8.28 24.43
CA TYR A 134 1.01 9.07 23.79
C TYR A 134 -0.32 8.88 24.51
N GLU A 135 -1.19 9.84 24.36
CA GLU A 135 -2.59 9.67 24.76
C GLU A 135 -3.30 8.68 23.81
N GLU A 136 -4.35 8.04 24.32
CA GLU A 136 -5.17 7.17 23.50
C GLU A 136 -5.69 7.88 22.25
N GLY A 137 -5.65 7.20 21.13
CA GLY A 137 -6.03 7.76 19.84
C GLY A 137 -4.90 8.44 19.07
N ASP A 138 -3.75 8.70 19.69
CA ASP A 138 -2.60 9.31 19.03
C ASP A 138 -1.71 8.21 18.38
N LEU A 139 -1.62 8.23 17.05
CA LEU A 139 -0.85 7.26 16.30
C LEU A 139 0.61 7.66 16.04
N GLY A 140 1.01 8.84 16.54
CA GLY A 140 2.34 9.37 16.27
C GLY A 140 2.51 9.88 14.82
N PRO A 141 3.75 10.19 14.42
CA PRO A 141 4.03 10.84 13.13
C PRO A 141 3.98 9.85 11.93
N ILE A 142 2.83 9.15 11.76
CA ILE A 142 2.62 8.15 10.71
C ILE A 142 2.32 8.78 9.34
N TYR A 143 2.12 7.98 8.32
CA TYR A 143 1.76 8.25 6.92
C TYR A 143 1.49 9.72 6.55
N GLY A 144 0.33 10.26 6.94
CA GLY A 144 -0.12 11.59 6.59
C GLY A 144 0.74 12.68 7.18
N PHE A 145 1.24 12.48 8.41
CA PHE A 145 2.20 13.40 9.01
C PHE A 145 3.48 13.50 8.19
N GLN A 146 4.03 12.38 7.74
CA GLN A 146 5.21 12.38 6.89
C GLN A 146 4.93 13.02 5.52
N TRP A 147 3.74 12.87 4.98
CA TRP A 147 3.37 13.51 3.71
C TRP A 147 3.27 15.03 3.80
N ARG A 148 2.83 15.55 4.95
CA ARG A 148 2.53 16.98 5.11
C ARG A 148 3.55 17.75 5.95
N HIS A 149 4.31 17.05 6.82
CA HIS A 149 5.19 17.66 7.81
C HIS A 149 6.50 16.89 7.97
N PHE A 150 7.10 16.40 6.86
CA PHE A 150 8.30 15.58 6.90
C PHE A 150 9.44 16.30 7.64
N GLY A 151 10.00 15.64 8.64
CA GLY A 151 11.11 16.18 9.45
C GLY A 151 10.70 17.18 10.54
N ALA A 152 9.41 17.52 10.69
CA ALA A 152 8.94 18.29 11.83
C ALA A 152 9.04 17.47 13.13
N ASN A 153 9.40 18.11 14.24
CA ASN A 153 9.31 17.46 15.54
C ASN A 153 7.84 17.17 15.89
N TYR A 154 7.58 15.95 16.34
CA TYR A 154 6.23 15.55 16.71
C TYR A 154 5.91 15.95 18.14
N HIS A 155 4.74 16.60 18.33
CA HIS A 155 4.25 17.14 19.61
C HIS A 155 2.84 16.63 19.95
N GLY A 156 2.45 15.47 19.41
CA GLY A 156 1.15 14.84 19.64
C GLY A 156 0.07 15.27 18.64
N LYS A 157 -1.04 14.53 18.66
CA LYS A 157 -2.15 14.67 17.72
C LYS A 157 -2.85 16.05 17.75
N HIS A 158 -2.71 16.79 18.85
CA HIS A 158 -3.26 18.15 19.03
C HIS A 158 -2.25 19.27 18.72
N GLY A 159 -1.02 18.90 18.36
CA GLY A 159 0.04 19.85 18.02
C GLY A 159 -0.29 20.70 16.79
N SER A 160 0.14 21.96 16.80
CA SER A 160 0.10 22.78 15.60
C SER A 160 1.38 22.56 14.78
N TYR A 161 1.23 22.16 13.52
CA TYR A 161 2.32 21.91 12.60
C TYR A 161 2.33 22.87 11.42
N VAL A 162 1.66 24.01 11.55
CA VAL A 162 1.65 25.07 10.54
C VAL A 162 3.10 25.51 10.30
N ASP A 163 3.52 25.52 9.04
CA ASP A 163 4.87 25.87 8.60
C ASP A 163 6.00 25.04 9.22
N CYS A 164 5.67 23.85 9.78
CA CYS A 164 6.64 22.92 10.33
C CYS A 164 6.93 21.77 9.35
N GLY A 165 8.22 21.45 9.18
CA GLY A 165 8.67 20.37 8.30
C GLY A 165 8.47 20.67 6.82
N TYR A 166 8.50 19.63 6.00
CA TYR A 166 8.36 19.75 4.56
C TYR A 166 7.06 19.12 4.07
N ASP A 167 6.18 19.92 3.45
CA ASP A 167 4.94 19.45 2.85
C ASP A 167 5.21 18.81 1.48
N GLN A 168 5.53 17.51 1.50
CA GLN A 168 5.85 16.73 0.31
C GLN A 168 4.68 16.70 -0.68
N LEU A 169 3.45 16.60 -0.19
CA LEU A 169 2.27 16.48 -1.04
C LEU A 169 1.98 17.79 -1.79
N LYS A 170 2.09 18.92 -1.11
CA LYS A 170 1.94 20.24 -1.73
C LYS A 170 3.02 20.47 -2.78
N TRP A 171 4.28 20.19 -2.43
CA TRP A 171 5.40 20.31 -3.35
C TRP A 171 5.23 19.39 -4.57
N LEU A 172 4.85 18.14 -4.37
CA LEU A 172 4.65 17.17 -5.46
C LEU A 172 3.59 17.65 -6.46
N ILE A 173 2.45 18.17 -5.97
CA ILE A 173 1.40 18.70 -6.85
C ILE A 173 1.89 19.89 -7.65
N GLN A 174 2.67 20.77 -7.03
CA GLN A 174 3.26 21.92 -7.71
C GLN A 174 4.29 21.48 -8.75
N GLU A 175 5.19 20.58 -8.39
CA GLU A 175 6.24 20.07 -9.28
C GLU A 175 5.67 19.33 -10.49
N ILE A 176 4.58 18.54 -10.32
CA ILE A 176 3.87 17.92 -11.45
C ILE A 176 3.36 18.96 -12.45
N LYS A 177 2.91 20.13 -11.98
CA LYS A 177 2.38 21.20 -12.83
C LYS A 177 3.48 22.02 -13.51
N GLU A 178 4.53 22.35 -12.79
CA GLU A 178 5.58 23.28 -13.21
C GLU A 178 6.73 22.59 -13.92
N ASN A 179 7.05 21.36 -13.51
CA ASN A 179 8.16 20.57 -14.04
C ASN A 179 7.78 19.09 -14.26
N PRO A 180 6.82 18.82 -15.16
CA PRO A 180 6.29 17.46 -15.37
C PRO A 180 7.33 16.44 -15.86
N SER A 181 8.49 16.89 -16.37
CA SER A 181 9.60 16.02 -16.77
C SER A 181 10.50 15.61 -15.60
N SER A 182 10.24 16.10 -14.40
CA SER A 182 11.03 15.78 -13.19
C SER A 182 11.01 14.28 -12.91
N ARG A 183 12.18 13.72 -12.62
CA ARG A 183 12.35 12.34 -12.18
C ARG A 183 12.35 12.20 -10.64
N ARG A 184 12.03 13.29 -9.94
CA ARG A 184 12.02 13.39 -8.47
C ARG A 184 10.62 13.47 -7.89
N LEU A 185 9.59 13.16 -8.67
CA LEU A 185 8.18 13.18 -8.24
C LEU A 185 7.93 12.02 -7.28
N ILE A 186 8.38 12.16 -6.04
CA ILE A 186 8.35 11.13 -5.01
C ILE A 186 7.60 11.66 -3.78
N LEU A 187 6.77 10.79 -3.20
CA LEU A 187 6.09 10.97 -1.93
C LEU A 187 6.46 9.82 -1.00
N SER A 188 7.16 10.08 0.10
CA SER A 188 7.61 9.07 1.04
C SER A 188 6.92 9.19 2.39
N ALA A 189 6.40 8.07 2.89
CA ALA A 189 5.96 7.94 4.28
C ALA A 189 7.04 7.33 5.17
N TRP A 190 8.11 6.78 4.59
CA TRP A 190 9.18 6.13 5.32
C TRP A 190 10.21 7.15 5.80
N ASN A 191 10.30 7.29 7.11
CA ASN A 191 11.28 8.15 7.76
C ASN A 191 11.99 7.35 8.86
N PRO A 192 13.21 6.84 8.61
CA PRO A 192 13.91 5.99 9.58
C PRO A 192 14.12 6.63 10.96
N ALA A 193 14.28 7.95 11.01
CA ALA A 193 14.47 8.67 12.27
C ALA A 193 13.21 8.71 13.16
N PHE A 194 12.03 8.38 12.59
CA PHE A 194 10.74 8.49 13.27
C PHE A 194 10.03 7.15 13.46
N LEU A 195 10.59 6.02 12.99
CA LEU A 195 9.91 4.73 13.05
C LEU A 195 9.55 4.31 14.47
N ASP A 196 10.42 4.60 15.42
CA ASP A 196 10.20 4.27 16.83
C ASP A 196 9.19 5.19 17.52
N LEU A 197 8.83 6.31 16.87
CA LEU A 197 7.79 7.24 17.32
C LEU A 197 6.42 6.93 16.71
N MET A 198 6.33 5.96 15.82
CA MET A 198 5.08 5.58 15.14
C MET A 198 4.41 4.41 15.85
N ALA A 199 3.11 4.49 16.07
CA ALA A 199 2.34 3.35 16.57
C ALA A 199 2.51 2.13 15.65
N LEU A 200 2.52 2.36 14.33
CA LEU A 200 2.79 1.34 13.33
C LEU A 200 3.61 1.93 12.17
N PRO A 201 4.80 1.38 11.84
CA PRO A 201 5.56 1.80 10.67
C PRO A 201 4.79 1.60 9.36
N PRO A 202 4.90 2.53 8.39
CA PRO A 202 4.14 2.49 7.14
C PRO A 202 4.35 1.19 6.35
N CYS A 203 3.27 0.61 5.81
CA CYS A 203 3.34 -0.53 4.90
C CYS A 203 3.50 -0.07 3.44
N HIS A 204 2.70 0.89 2.97
CA HIS A 204 2.93 1.57 1.70
C HIS A 204 3.86 2.77 1.95
N ILE A 205 5.12 2.61 1.55
CA ILE A 205 6.21 3.46 2.04
C ILE A 205 6.59 4.59 1.09
N LEU A 206 6.41 4.37 -0.22
CA LEU A 206 6.86 5.33 -1.24
C LEU A 206 5.97 5.25 -2.47
N SER A 207 5.59 6.42 -2.97
CA SER A 207 4.91 6.58 -4.26
C SER A 207 5.79 7.43 -5.17
N GLN A 208 6.06 6.94 -6.39
CA GLN A 208 6.72 7.70 -7.44
C GLN A 208 5.74 7.97 -8.56
N PHE A 209 5.75 9.20 -9.07
CA PHE A 209 4.86 9.62 -10.14
C PHE A 209 5.64 9.87 -11.42
N TYR A 210 4.98 9.66 -12.55
CA TYR A 210 5.52 9.90 -13.87
C TYR A 210 4.47 10.54 -14.76
N VAL A 211 4.82 11.65 -15.39
CA VAL A 211 3.96 12.36 -16.32
C VAL A 211 4.39 12.05 -17.75
N ASN A 212 3.50 11.43 -18.52
CA ASN A 212 3.66 11.32 -19.96
C ASN A 212 3.00 12.54 -20.62
N GLN A 213 3.81 13.54 -20.96
CA GLN A 213 3.32 14.79 -21.52
C GLN A 213 2.73 14.63 -22.92
N ALA A 214 3.20 13.64 -23.70
CA ALA A 214 2.72 13.39 -25.05
C ALA A 214 1.28 12.84 -25.04
N GLU A 215 0.95 12.02 -24.04
CA GLU A 215 -0.37 11.41 -23.91
C GLU A 215 -1.25 12.11 -22.86
N GLY A 216 -0.70 13.08 -22.12
CA GLY A 216 -1.42 13.76 -21.03
C GLY A 216 -1.80 12.84 -19.88
N THR A 217 -1.00 11.80 -19.61
CA THR A 217 -1.31 10.81 -18.56
C THR A 217 -0.36 10.94 -17.36
N LEU A 218 -0.89 10.57 -16.19
CA LEU A 218 -0.14 10.49 -14.93
C LEU A 218 -0.13 9.05 -14.45
N SER A 219 1.06 8.49 -14.26
CA SER A 219 1.25 7.16 -13.67
C SER A 219 1.77 7.27 -12.25
N CYS A 220 1.40 6.31 -11.40
CA CYS A 220 1.90 6.19 -10.04
C CYS A 220 2.40 4.77 -9.80
N GLN A 221 3.62 4.65 -9.27
CA GLN A 221 4.15 3.39 -8.75
C GLN A 221 4.24 3.48 -7.23
N LEU A 222 3.51 2.60 -6.55
CA LEU A 222 3.55 2.46 -5.10
C LEU A 222 4.44 1.28 -4.72
N TYR A 223 5.37 1.51 -3.79
CA TYR A 223 6.11 0.43 -3.13
C TYR A 223 5.49 0.13 -1.76
N GLN A 224 4.98 -1.09 -1.61
CA GLN A 224 4.44 -1.61 -0.37
C GLN A 224 5.38 -2.70 0.17
N ARG A 225 5.95 -2.48 1.36
CA ARG A 225 6.90 -3.42 1.99
C ARG A 225 6.25 -4.68 2.54
N SER A 226 4.97 -4.62 2.82
CA SER A 226 4.19 -5.71 3.40
C SER A 226 2.73 -5.53 3.04
N GLY A 227 2.07 -6.60 2.68
CA GLY A 227 0.65 -6.63 2.40
C GLY A 227 0.09 -8.02 2.66
N ASP A 228 -1.03 -8.08 3.36
CA ASP A 228 -1.83 -9.28 3.46
C ASP A 228 -2.79 -9.32 2.27
N MET A 229 -2.71 -10.37 1.48
CA MET A 229 -3.53 -10.50 0.26
C MET A 229 -5.01 -10.75 0.56
N PHE A 230 -5.35 -11.10 1.79
CA PHE A 230 -6.72 -11.41 2.17
C PHE A 230 -7.44 -10.25 2.89
N LEU A 231 -6.71 -9.31 3.49
CA LEU A 231 -7.27 -8.14 4.22
C LEU A 231 -7.61 -6.95 3.34
#